data_4f48d2d411973a1fdc67c63e43fd409b
#
_entry.id   4f48d2d411973a1fdc67c63e43fd409b
#
_cell.length_a   1.000
_cell.length_b   1.000
_cell.length_c   1.000
_cell.angle_alpha   90.00
_cell.angle_beta   90.00
_cell.angle_gamma   90.00
#
_symmetry.space_group_name_H-M   'P 1'
#
loop_
_entity.id
_entity.type
_entity.pdbx_description
1 polymer ?
#
loop_
_entity_poly.entity_id
_entity_poly.type
_entity_poly.pdbx_seq_one_letter_code
_entity_poly.pdbx_strand_id
1 'polypeptide(L)'
;MALIDLEEVNEYNGKCYLAIENNQVIGLIMGCIFPYDEFDYLDYKCPKKGEITELIVSNKVRSNGVGSALMKKMEEYFKSLGCEYILVDVFGYNENAINFYGKKGYRTRMETMIKKIED
;
A
#
# COMPACT_ATOMS: atom_id res chain seq x y z
N MET A 1 -0.29 17.24 12.54
CA MET A 1 -0.71 16.52 11.31
C MET A 1 -2.08 15.89 11.52
N ALA A 2 -2.97 16.04 10.56
CA ALA A 2 -4.27 15.41 10.59
C ALA A 2 -4.38 14.41 9.44
N LEU A 3 -5.05 13.27 9.68
CA LEU A 3 -5.36 12.30 8.64
C LEU A 3 -6.84 12.44 8.27
N ILE A 4 -7.12 12.64 6.99
CA ILE A 4 -8.47 12.82 6.48
C ILE A 4 -8.85 11.62 5.63
N ASP A 5 -10.02 11.07 5.90
CA ASP A 5 -10.59 9.97 5.14
C ASP A 5 -11.37 10.54 3.96
N LEU A 6 -10.89 10.28 2.74
CA LEU A 6 -11.62 10.57 1.53
C LEU A 6 -12.37 9.30 1.14
N GLU A 7 -13.63 9.22 1.50
CA GLU A 7 -14.44 8.07 1.16
C GLU A 7 -14.55 7.92 -0.36
N GLU A 8 -13.96 6.87 -0.90
CA GLU A 8 -14.16 6.48 -2.28
C GLU A 8 -15.12 5.29 -2.31
N VAL A 9 -16.24 5.49 -2.96
CA VAL A 9 -17.19 4.40 -3.16
C VAL A 9 -16.91 3.79 -4.52
N ASN A 10 -16.33 2.59 -4.54
CA ASN A 10 -16.15 1.81 -5.75
C ASN A 10 -16.33 0.33 -5.45
N GLU A 11 -16.36 -0.48 -6.51
CA GLU A 11 -16.63 -1.92 -6.39
C GLU A 11 -15.54 -2.69 -5.65
N TYR A 12 -14.33 -2.09 -5.48
CA TYR A 12 -13.20 -2.76 -4.85
C TYR A 12 -12.92 -2.25 -3.43
N ASN A 13 -13.89 -1.61 -2.80
CA ASN A 13 -13.73 -1.05 -1.46
C ASN A 13 -12.54 -0.07 -1.37
N GLY A 14 -12.39 0.78 -2.39
CA GLY A 14 -11.32 1.75 -2.43
C GLY A 14 -11.36 2.72 -1.26
N LYS A 15 -10.19 3.10 -0.80
CA LYS A 15 -10.02 4.01 0.31
C LYS A 15 -8.82 4.91 0.04
N CYS A 16 -8.94 6.17 0.38
CA CYS A 16 -7.84 7.12 0.31
C CYS A 16 -7.78 7.91 1.61
N TYR A 17 -6.61 7.98 2.20
CA TYR A 17 -6.36 8.87 3.33
C TYR A 17 -5.36 9.93 2.93
N LEU A 18 -5.61 11.16 3.36
CA LEU A 18 -4.70 12.28 3.17
C LEU A 18 -4.08 12.67 4.51
N ALA A 19 -2.79 12.98 4.48
CA ALA A 19 -2.13 13.62 5.61
C ALA A 19 -2.06 15.12 5.33
N ILE A 20 -2.55 15.93 6.25
CA ILE A 20 -2.63 17.38 6.11
C ILE A 20 -1.93 18.06 7.27
N GLU A 21 -1.13 19.07 6.96
CA GLU A 21 -0.47 19.91 7.94
C GLU A 21 -0.41 21.34 7.41
N ASN A 22 -0.77 22.31 8.25
CA ASN A 22 -0.79 23.73 7.88
C ASN A 22 -1.61 23.98 6.60
N ASN A 23 -2.77 23.34 6.48
CA ASN A 23 -3.68 23.42 5.34
C ASN A 23 -3.08 22.92 4.02
N GLN A 24 -2.01 22.12 4.09
CA GLN A 24 -1.38 21.55 2.90
C GLN A 24 -1.41 20.02 2.99
N VAL A 25 -1.66 19.37 1.84
CA VAL A 25 -1.56 17.93 1.73
C VAL A 25 -0.07 17.57 1.68
N ILE A 26 0.38 16.80 2.68
CA ILE A 26 1.77 16.38 2.79
C ILE A 26 1.98 14.90 2.47
N GLY A 27 0.90 14.17 2.29
CA GLY A 27 0.99 12.77 1.90
C GLY A 27 -0.37 12.19 1.60
N LEU A 28 -0.38 11.06 0.91
CA LEU A 28 -1.59 10.31 0.65
C LEU A 28 -1.28 8.82 0.58
N ILE A 29 -2.29 8.02 0.89
CA ILE A 29 -2.24 6.58 0.67
C ILE A 29 -3.56 6.14 0.05
N MET A 30 -3.48 5.27 -0.94
CA MET A 30 -4.64 4.68 -1.59
C MET A 30 -4.54 3.17 -1.54
N GLY A 31 -5.67 2.53 -1.34
CA GLY A 31 -5.73 1.08 -1.33
C GLY A 31 -7.10 0.59 -1.74
N CYS A 32 -7.19 -0.69 -2.03
CA CYS A 32 -8.44 -1.33 -2.43
C CYS A 32 -8.34 -2.82 -2.18
N ILE A 33 -9.46 -3.52 -2.40
CA ILE A 33 -9.51 -4.98 -2.34
C ILE A 33 -9.91 -5.45 -3.73
N PHE A 34 -8.96 -6.02 -4.48
CA PHE A 34 -9.29 -6.67 -5.74
C PHE A 34 -9.92 -8.03 -5.44
N PRO A 35 -10.88 -8.48 -6.25
CA PRO A 35 -11.57 -9.75 -5.98
C PRO A 35 -10.61 -10.94 -5.99
N TYR A 36 -9.62 -10.94 -6.89
CA TYR A 36 -8.61 -12.00 -6.99
C TYR A 36 -7.36 -11.45 -7.62
N ASP A 37 -6.18 -11.94 -7.20
CA ASP A 37 -4.94 -11.73 -7.94
C ASP A 37 -4.65 -12.98 -8.79
N GLU A 38 -3.60 -12.90 -9.62
CA GLU A 38 -3.27 -13.97 -10.57
C GLU A 38 -2.86 -15.29 -9.92
N PHE A 39 -2.58 -15.29 -8.60
CA PHE A 39 -2.13 -16.47 -7.87
C PHE A 39 -3.19 -17.02 -6.92
N ASP A 40 -4.35 -16.37 -6.81
CA ASP A 40 -5.41 -16.82 -5.90
C ASP A 40 -5.92 -18.21 -6.26
N TYR A 41 -5.88 -18.58 -7.54
CA TYR A 41 -6.32 -19.90 -7.98
C TYR A 41 -5.41 -21.02 -7.47
N LEU A 42 -4.19 -20.71 -7.00
CA LEU A 42 -3.28 -21.67 -6.42
C LEU A 42 -3.56 -21.93 -4.93
N ASP A 43 -4.38 -21.09 -4.31
CA ASP A 43 -4.78 -21.22 -2.93
C ASP A 43 -6.30 -21.39 -2.88
N TYR A 44 -6.75 -22.59 -2.66
CA TYR A 44 -8.18 -22.90 -2.64
C TYR A 44 -8.94 -22.19 -1.52
N LYS A 45 -8.25 -21.68 -0.50
CA LYS A 45 -8.87 -20.92 0.58
C LYS A 45 -9.11 -19.45 0.19
N CYS A 46 -8.39 -18.97 -0.81
CA CYS A 46 -8.50 -17.59 -1.31
C CYS A 46 -8.57 -16.55 -0.18
N PRO A 47 -7.54 -16.42 0.66
CA PRO A 47 -7.58 -15.46 1.76
C PRO A 47 -7.79 -14.04 1.23
N LYS A 48 -8.56 -13.25 1.97
CA LYS A 48 -8.84 -11.87 1.60
C LYS A 48 -7.60 -11.01 1.74
N LYS A 49 -7.29 -10.21 0.71
CA LYS A 49 -6.11 -9.38 0.65
C LYS A 49 -6.47 -7.95 0.33
N GLY A 50 -5.91 -7.01 1.10
CA GLY A 50 -5.90 -5.61 0.74
C GLY A 50 -4.68 -5.30 -0.10
N GLU A 51 -4.77 -4.31 -0.97
CA GLU A 51 -3.65 -3.89 -1.80
C GLU A 51 -3.45 -2.39 -1.69
N ILE A 52 -2.23 -1.99 -1.35
CA ILE A 52 -1.83 -0.59 -1.34
C ILE A 52 -1.41 -0.23 -2.75
N THR A 53 -2.15 0.68 -3.38
CA THR A 53 -1.91 1.08 -4.76
C THR A 53 -1.04 2.32 -4.88
N GLU A 54 -1.06 3.20 -3.88
CA GLU A 54 -0.25 4.40 -3.86
C GLU A 54 0.11 4.79 -2.43
N LEU A 55 1.35 5.19 -2.25
CA LEU A 55 1.82 5.85 -1.03
C LEU A 55 2.78 6.95 -1.46
N ILE A 56 2.38 8.20 -1.26
CA ILE A 56 3.17 9.37 -1.64
C ILE A 56 3.31 10.27 -0.45
N VAL A 57 4.54 10.69 -0.16
CA VAL A 57 4.84 11.63 0.92
C VAL A 57 5.69 12.76 0.36
N SER A 58 5.33 13.99 0.68
CA SER A 58 6.07 15.16 0.25
C SER A 58 7.54 15.09 0.66
N ASN A 59 8.44 15.47 -0.24
CA ASN A 59 9.88 15.51 0.04
C ASN A 59 10.22 16.41 1.23
N LYS A 60 9.40 17.44 1.47
CA LYS A 60 9.64 18.42 2.54
C LYS A 60 9.46 17.83 3.94
N VAL A 61 8.73 16.72 4.06
CA VAL A 61 8.37 16.12 5.34
C VAL A 61 8.78 14.65 5.44
N ARG A 62 9.60 14.16 4.52
CA ARG A 62 10.10 12.79 4.59
C ARG A 62 10.88 12.59 5.88
N SER A 63 10.79 11.38 6.44
CA SER A 63 11.40 10.98 7.71
C SER A 63 10.71 11.54 8.95
N ASN A 64 9.56 12.22 8.81
CA ASN A 64 8.77 12.73 9.95
C ASN A 64 7.62 11.79 10.34
N GLY A 65 7.65 10.54 9.87
CA GLY A 65 6.65 9.54 10.24
C GLY A 65 5.31 9.64 9.52
N VAL A 66 5.19 10.49 8.49
CA VAL A 66 3.95 10.66 7.73
C VAL A 66 3.58 9.36 7.02
N GLY A 67 4.54 8.75 6.33
CA GLY A 67 4.32 7.47 5.64
C GLY A 67 3.89 6.37 6.60
N SER A 68 4.52 6.30 7.76
CA SER A 68 4.17 5.31 8.78
C SER A 68 2.77 5.52 9.34
N ALA A 69 2.36 6.77 9.55
CA ALA A 69 1.01 7.09 10.02
C ALA A 69 -0.05 6.70 8.97
N LEU A 70 0.22 6.99 7.70
CA LEU A 70 -0.68 6.62 6.60
C LEU A 70 -0.78 5.09 6.46
N MET A 71 0.34 4.39 6.56
CA MET A 71 0.36 2.92 6.51
C MET A 71 -0.47 2.32 7.63
N LYS A 72 -0.28 2.80 8.85
CA LYS A 72 -1.05 2.33 10.01
C LYS A 72 -2.54 2.50 9.79
N LYS A 73 -2.95 3.64 9.25
CA LYS A 73 -4.36 3.93 9.00
C LYS A 73 -4.95 2.98 7.96
N MET A 74 -4.23 2.74 6.87
CA MET A 74 -4.68 1.82 5.83
C MET A 74 -4.73 0.37 6.34
N GLU A 75 -3.75 -0.03 7.14
CA GLU A 75 -3.72 -1.37 7.73
C GLU A 75 -4.92 -1.60 8.65
N GLU A 76 -5.28 -0.59 9.44
CA GLU A 76 -6.48 -0.65 10.27
C GLU A 76 -7.75 -0.82 9.43
N TYR A 77 -7.83 -0.10 8.31
CA TYR A 77 -8.96 -0.22 7.40
C TYR A 77 -9.08 -1.64 6.83
N PHE A 78 -7.98 -2.19 6.31
CA PHE A 78 -7.98 -3.55 5.77
C PHE A 78 -8.33 -4.58 6.84
N LYS A 79 -7.82 -4.40 8.04
CA LYS A 79 -8.14 -5.27 9.17
C LYS A 79 -9.64 -5.23 9.48
N SER A 80 -10.25 -4.04 9.44
CA SER A 80 -11.67 -3.89 9.69
C SER A 80 -12.54 -4.61 8.65
N LEU A 81 -12.02 -4.82 7.45
CA LEU A 81 -12.70 -5.53 6.37
C LEU A 81 -12.41 -7.05 6.39
N GLY A 82 -11.65 -7.53 7.35
CA GLY A 82 -11.33 -8.95 7.46
C GLY A 82 -10.20 -9.42 6.57
N CYS A 83 -9.37 -8.51 6.06
CA CYS A 83 -8.21 -8.91 5.27
C CYS A 83 -7.19 -9.66 6.12
N GLU A 84 -6.67 -10.75 5.59
CA GLU A 84 -5.62 -11.54 6.25
C GLU A 84 -4.23 -11.09 5.82
N TYR A 85 -4.10 -10.52 4.63
CA TYR A 85 -2.84 -10.08 4.06
C TYR A 85 -2.97 -8.71 3.42
N ILE A 86 -1.86 -8.02 3.32
CA ILE A 86 -1.75 -6.74 2.61
C ILE A 86 -0.61 -6.86 1.61
N LEU A 87 -0.89 -6.50 0.37
CA LEU A 87 0.07 -6.51 -0.71
C LEU A 87 0.48 -5.09 -1.09
N VAL A 88 1.73 -4.93 -1.45
CA VAL A 88 2.23 -3.69 -2.05
C VAL A 88 3.27 -4.06 -3.09
N ASP A 89 3.20 -3.46 -4.27
CA ASP A 89 4.18 -3.68 -5.32
C ASP A 89 5.31 -2.67 -5.17
N VAL A 90 6.54 -3.17 -5.21
CA VAL A 90 7.74 -2.34 -5.08
C VAL A 90 8.72 -2.77 -6.15
N PHE A 91 9.31 -1.79 -6.86
CA PHE A 91 10.39 -2.12 -7.80
C PHE A 91 11.60 -2.66 -7.03
N GLY A 92 12.19 -3.75 -7.54
CA GLY A 92 13.29 -4.44 -6.86
C GLY A 92 14.52 -3.58 -6.65
N TYR A 93 14.71 -2.51 -7.45
CA TYR A 93 15.82 -1.58 -7.29
C TYR A 93 15.54 -0.49 -6.26
N ASN A 94 14.32 -0.38 -5.76
CA ASN A 94 13.95 0.66 -4.80
C ASN A 94 14.24 0.19 -3.37
N GLU A 95 15.50 0.25 -2.99
CA GLU A 95 15.96 -0.22 -1.67
C GLU A 95 15.32 0.54 -0.51
N ASN A 96 15.09 1.84 -0.69
CA ASN A 96 14.46 2.66 0.36
C ASN A 96 13.05 2.19 0.65
N ALA A 97 12.26 1.90 -0.39
CA ALA A 97 10.90 1.38 -0.22
C ALA A 97 10.92 -0.02 0.40
N ILE A 98 11.80 -0.90 -0.08
CA ILE A 98 11.93 -2.26 0.45
C ILE A 98 12.26 -2.23 1.93
N ASN A 99 13.21 -1.36 2.33
CA ASN A 99 13.57 -1.21 3.74
C ASN A 99 12.43 -0.62 4.57
N PHE A 100 11.72 0.37 4.02
CA PHE A 100 10.57 0.98 4.69
C PHE A 100 9.50 -0.07 5.00
N TYR A 101 9.09 -0.84 3.99
CA TYR A 101 8.08 -1.87 4.19
C TYR A 101 8.59 -3.03 5.04
N GLY A 102 9.87 -3.41 4.87
CA GLY A 102 10.47 -4.48 5.67
C GLY A 102 10.43 -4.20 7.17
N LYS A 103 10.67 -2.94 7.57
CA LYS A 103 10.57 -2.54 8.98
C LYS A 103 9.16 -2.65 9.53
N LYS A 104 8.15 -2.68 8.68
CA LYS A 104 6.75 -2.81 9.06
C LYS A 104 6.24 -4.24 9.00
N GLY A 105 7.13 -5.20 8.76
CA GLY A 105 6.78 -6.61 8.72
C GLY A 105 6.44 -7.15 7.34
N TYR A 106 6.56 -6.34 6.31
CA TYR A 106 6.38 -6.81 4.93
C TYR A 106 7.60 -7.59 4.49
N ARG A 107 7.38 -8.60 3.69
CA ARG A 107 8.45 -9.43 3.12
C ARG A 107 8.14 -9.73 1.67
N THR A 108 9.16 -10.03 0.90
CA THR A 108 8.99 -10.36 -0.51
C THR A 108 8.15 -11.61 -0.66
N ARG A 109 7.09 -11.51 -1.46
CA ARG A 109 6.24 -12.63 -1.83
C ARG A 109 6.62 -13.19 -3.19
N MET A 110 6.91 -12.28 -4.14
CA MET A 110 7.14 -12.64 -5.51
C MET A 110 8.08 -11.62 -6.15
N GLU A 111 8.85 -12.06 -7.11
CA GLU A 111 9.73 -11.19 -7.87
C GLU A 111 9.48 -11.36 -9.36
N THR A 112 9.43 -10.25 -10.08
CA THR A 112 9.39 -10.24 -11.54
C THR A 112 10.79 -9.96 -12.04
N MET A 113 11.31 -10.86 -12.86
CA MET A 113 12.63 -10.71 -13.48
C MET A 113 12.46 -10.25 -14.91
N ILE A 114 13.40 -9.47 -15.40
CA ILE A 114 13.31 -8.90 -16.73
C ILE A 114 14.63 -9.06 -17.49
N LYS A 115 14.53 -9.36 -18.76
CA LYS A 115 15.68 -9.41 -19.65
C LYS A 115 15.31 -8.72 -20.97
N LYS A 116 16.17 -7.83 -21.44
CA LYS A 116 16.00 -7.25 -22.77
C LYS A 116 16.48 -8.27 -23.82
N ILE A 117 15.67 -8.47 -24.83
CA ILE A 117 16.07 -9.33 -25.96
C ILE A 117 16.88 -8.46 -26.92
N GLU A 118 18.08 -8.89 -27.22
CA GLU A 118 18.97 -8.20 -28.15
C GLU A 118 18.90 -8.86 -29.51
N ASP A 119 18.97 -8.00 -30.55
CA ASP A 119 18.96 -8.47 -31.95
C ASP A 119 20.34 -9.02 -32.35
#